data_915ad05766c113b815b26068ae9f20cc
#
_entry.id   915ad05766c113b815b26068ae9f20cc
#
_cell.length_a   1.000
_cell.length_b   1.000
_cell.length_c   1.000
_cell.angle_alpha   90.00
_cell.angle_beta   90.00
_cell.angle_gamma   90.00
#
_symmetry.space_group_name_H-M   'P 1'
#
loop_
_entity.id
_entity.type
_entity.pdbx_description
1 polymer ?
#
loop_
_entity_poly.entity_id
_entity_poly.type
_entity_poly.pdbx_seq_one_letter_code
_entity_poly.pdbx_strand_id
1 'polypeptide(L)'
;MFFERSEIKLALGCLLLAFPDYIAAFESDEYHWLNETYQQFIIDCIVRANEYLADPDTAQLRTWVRTRGIAHHSLKEPTDYTFSGLLYQLFAFEPFRSILSTPMDTGVRDLRPTRNLALLTQLVGKFEYLNKVMVLSPKQFKGKRQVDAMSERLFNLYFRLLWDGGIGEYEDDSEYAPSGCVSFMTIHQSKGMEFPIVITDSLSSVPRKQEDKLLTDILES
;
A
#
# COMPACT_ATOMS: atom_id res chain seq x y z
N MET A 1 -3.00 -6.52 6.67
CA MET A 1 -3.07 -6.33 5.20
C MET A 1 -2.33 -5.05 4.83
N PHE A 2 -1.56 -5.02 3.73
CA PHE A 2 -0.71 -3.88 3.33
C PHE A 2 -1.46 -2.54 3.31
N PHE A 3 -2.60 -2.48 2.62
CA PHE A 3 -3.39 -1.26 2.48
C PHE A 3 -4.04 -0.76 3.79
N GLU A 4 -4.14 -1.60 4.83
CA GLU A 4 -4.70 -1.21 6.12
C GLU A 4 -3.70 -0.50 7.04
N ARG A 5 -2.45 -0.44 6.64
CA ARG A 5 -1.40 0.20 7.43
C ARG A 5 -1.57 1.72 7.44
N SER A 6 -1.38 2.31 8.61
CA SER A 6 -1.63 3.74 8.82
C SER A 6 -0.74 4.64 7.97
N GLU A 7 0.53 4.26 7.76
CA GLU A 7 1.46 4.95 6.90
C GLU A 7 1.03 4.88 5.42
N ILE A 8 0.44 3.76 4.99
CA ILE A 8 -0.04 3.59 3.62
C ILE A 8 -1.33 4.38 3.39
N LYS A 9 -2.31 4.29 4.31
CA LYS A 9 -3.54 5.10 4.23
C LYS A 9 -3.22 6.59 4.20
N LEU A 10 -2.28 7.05 5.03
CA LEU A 10 -1.85 8.45 5.04
C LEU A 10 -1.17 8.85 3.72
N ALA A 11 -0.25 8.03 3.20
CA ALA A 11 0.43 8.33 1.94
C ALA A 11 -0.55 8.37 0.76
N LEU A 12 -1.46 7.40 0.68
CA LEU A 12 -2.50 7.37 -0.35
C LEU A 12 -3.47 8.53 -0.21
N GLY A 13 -3.88 8.89 1.02
CA GLY A 13 -4.75 10.03 1.27
C GLY A 13 -4.13 11.36 0.84
N CYS A 14 -2.86 11.60 1.18
CA CYS A 14 -2.13 12.78 0.72
C CYS A 14 -1.98 12.81 -0.81
N LEU A 15 -1.75 11.65 -1.43
CA LEU A 15 -1.66 11.53 -2.87
C LEU A 15 -3.03 11.80 -3.54
N LEU A 16 -4.12 11.27 -3.00
CA LEU A 16 -5.50 11.54 -3.46
C LEU A 16 -5.82 13.03 -3.42
N LEU A 17 -5.55 13.69 -2.29
CA LEU A 17 -5.78 15.13 -2.11
C LEU A 17 -4.96 16.01 -3.07
N ALA A 18 -3.86 15.47 -3.62
CA ALA A 18 -3.12 16.14 -4.69
C ALA A 18 -3.81 16.09 -6.06
N PHE A 19 -4.93 15.35 -6.22
CA PHE A 19 -5.73 15.24 -7.45
C PHE A 19 -7.18 15.66 -7.20
N PRO A 20 -7.48 16.96 -7.07
CA PRO A 20 -8.80 17.45 -6.70
C PRO A 20 -9.88 17.11 -7.72
N ASP A 21 -9.56 16.99 -9.01
CA ASP A 21 -10.53 16.58 -10.04
C ASP A 21 -10.97 15.12 -9.85
N TYR A 22 -10.07 14.24 -9.37
CA TYR A 22 -10.43 12.89 -8.96
C TYR A 22 -11.37 12.89 -7.75
N ILE A 23 -11.06 13.72 -6.73
CA ILE A 23 -11.92 13.84 -5.54
C ILE A 23 -13.30 14.35 -5.92
N ALA A 24 -13.39 15.38 -6.77
CA ALA A 24 -14.67 15.92 -7.22
C ALA A 24 -15.51 14.89 -7.98
N ALA A 25 -14.88 14.08 -8.84
CA ALA A 25 -15.53 12.98 -9.55
C ALA A 25 -15.99 11.87 -8.58
N PHE A 26 -15.21 11.58 -7.54
CA PHE A 26 -15.58 10.62 -6.50
C PHE A 26 -16.78 11.12 -5.67
N GLU A 27 -16.78 12.37 -5.26
CA GLU A 27 -17.89 13.01 -4.51
C GLU A 27 -19.16 13.17 -5.32
N SER A 28 -19.07 13.33 -6.65
CA SER A 28 -20.22 13.41 -7.55
C SER A 28 -20.80 12.05 -7.98
N ASP A 29 -20.35 10.98 -7.36
CA ASP A 29 -20.77 9.60 -7.61
C ASP A 29 -20.47 9.07 -9.03
N GLU A 30 -19.50 9.68 -9.75
CA GLU A 30 -19.06 9.17 -11.05
C GLU A 30 -18.48 7.74 -10.95
N TYR A 31 -18.03 7.34 -9.77
CA TYR A 31 -17.43 6.03 -9.50
C TYR A 31 -18.33 5.08 -8.72
N HIS A 32 -19.68 5.23 -8.82
CA HIS A 32 -20.67 4.36 -8.20
C HIS A 32 -20.53 2.87 -8.55
N TRP A 33 -19.83 2.55 -9.64
CA TRP A 33 -19.52 1.19 -10.06
C TRP A 33 -18.41 0.50 -9.23
N LEU A 34 -17.70 1.24 -8.40
CA LEU A 34 -16.77 0.67 -7.42
C LEU A 34 -17.57 -0.01 -6.29
N ASN A 35 -17.05 -1.13 -5.78
CA ASN A 35 -17.69 -1.77 -4.63
C ASN A 35 -17.64 -0.87 -3.38
N GLU A 36 -18.64 -0.97 -2.53
CA GLU A 36 -18.79 -0.13 -1.32
C GLU A 36 -17.59 -0.23 -0.38
N THR A 37 -17.00 -1.42 -0.23
CA THR A 37 -15.86 -1.63 0.68
C THR A 37 -14.61 -0.91 0.17
N TYR A 38 -14.38 -0.88 -1.14
CA TYR A 38 -13.27 -0.12 -1.71
C TYR A 38 -13.54 1.39 -1.68
N GLN A 39 -14.77 1.83 -1.91
CA GLN A 39 -15.15 3.24 -1.73
C GLN A 39 -14.87 3.69 -0.29
N GLN A 40 -15.27 2.88 0.71
CA GLN A 40 -14.98 3.17 2.11
C GLN A 40 -13.47 3.24 2.38
N PHE A 41 -12.66 2.38 1.79
CA PHE A 41 -11.20 2.45 1.89
C PHE A 41 -10.65 3.78 1.34
N ILE A 42 -11.14 4.26 0.20
CA ILE A 42 -10.75 5.58 -0.35
C ILE A 42 -11.13 6.70 0.61
N ILE A 43 -12.36 6.66 1.16
CA ILE A 43 -12.83 7.62 2.17
C ILE A 43 -11.91 7.59 3.40
N ASP A 44 -11.59 6.41 3.93
CA ASP A 44 -10.71 6.25 5.08
C ASP A 44 -9.32 6.86 4.84
N CYS A 45 -8.76 6.71 3.64
CA CYS A 45 -7.50 7.34 3.27
C CYS A 45 -7.60 8.87 3.29
N ILE A 46 -8.67 9.42 2.71
CA ILE A 46 -8.92 10.88 2.67
C ILE A 46 -9.13 11.42 4.08
N VAL A 47 -9.96 10.78 4.89
CA VAL A 47 -10.21 11.16 6.29
C VAL A 47 -8.92 11.14 7.08
N ARG A 48 -8.14 10.07 6.98
CA ARG A 48 -6.85 9.95 7.66
C ARG A 48 -5.88 11.06 7.30
N ALA A 49 -5.80 11.41 6.01
CA ALA A 49 -4.96 12.51 5.56
C ALA A 49 -5.45 13.87 6.08
N ASN A 50 -6.76 14.13 6.02
CA ASN A 50 -7.33 15.39 6.52
C ASN A 50 -7.14 15.55 8.02
N GLU A 51 -7.33 14.50 8.82
CA GLU A 51 -7.06 14.51 10.26
C GLU A 51 -5.60 14.85 10.55
N TYR A 52 -4.66 14.20 9.84
CA TYR A 52 -3.24 14.48 10.01
C TYR A 52 -2.87 15.90 9.59
N LEU A 53 -3.40 16.37 8.46
CA LEU A 53 -3.14 17.70 7.93
C LEU A 53 -3.83 18.83 8.75
N ALA A 54 -4.77 18.53 9.63
CA ALA A 54 -5.38 19.50 10.54
C ALA A 54 -4.42 19.95 11.64
N ASP A 55 -3.41 19.15 11.97
CA ASP A 55 -2.41 19.48 12.99
C ASP A 55 -1.57 20.70 12.53
N PRO A 56 -1.40 21.73 13.35
CA PRO A 56 -0.54 22.89 13.06
C PRO A 56 0.89 22.53 12.68
N ASP A 57 1.46 21.48 13.27
CA ASP A 57 2.84 21.05 13.04
C ASP A 57 3.05 20.46 11.63
N THR A 58 1.98 20.12 10.93
CA THR A 58 2.02 19.60 9.57
C THR A 58 1.87 20.66 8.46
N ALA A 59 2.01 21.94 8.80
CA ALA A 59 1.78 23.06 7.89
C ALA A 59 2.55 22.97 6.57
N GLN A 60 3.77 22.44 6.58
CA GLN A 60 4.59 22.26 5.37
C GLN A 60 3.98 21.21 4.44
N LEU A 61 3.60 20.06 4.97
CA LEU A 61 2.95 18.98 4.19
C LEU A 61 1.58 19.46 3.66
N ARG A 62 0.78 20.11 4.49
CA ARG A 62 -0.51 20.70 4.08
C ARG A 62 -0.34 21.68 2.92
N THR A 63 0.66 22.57 3.01
CA THR A 63 0.98 23.52 1.94
C THR A 63 1.40 22.80 0.66
N TRP A 64 2.22 21.76 0.76
CA TRP A 64 2.65 20.96 -0.38
C TRP A 64 1.46 20.28 -1.05
N VAL A 65 0.59 19.59 -0.30
CA VAL A 65 -0.60 18.90 -0.83
C VAL A 65 -1.50 19.91 -1.56
N ARG A 66 -1.78 21.07 -0.94
CA ARG A 66 -2.60 22.11 -1.55
C ARG A 66 -1.97 22.67 -2.83
N THR A 67 -0.67 22.94 -2.82
CA THR A 67 0.05 23.47 -3.99
C THR A 67 0.02 22.47 -5.13
N ARG A 68 0.23 21.17 -4.86
CA ARG A 68 0.13 20.12 -5.88
C ARG A 68 -1.29 19.99 -6.41
N GLY A 69 -2.31 20.03 -5.56
CA GLY A 69 -3.71 20.02 -5.98
C GLY A 69 -4.04 21.18 -6.93
N ILE A 70 -3.65 22.41 -6.63
CA ILE A 70 -3.84 23.57 -7.51
C ILE A 70 -3.10 23.37 -8.84
N ALA A 71 -1.85 22.89 -8.79
CA ALA A 71 -1.05 22.67 -9.99
C ALA A 71 -1.65 21.60 -10.90
N HIS A 72 -2.18 20.50 -10.36
CA HIS A 72 -2.79 19.44 -11.16
C HIS A 72 -4.15 19.84 -11.73
N HIS A 73 -4.97 20.57 -10.94
CA HIS A 73 -6.26 21.09 -11.42
C HIS A 73 -6.08 22.04 -12.60
N SER A 74 -5.11 22.94 -12.51
CA SER A 74 -4.86 23.98 -13.53
C SER A 74 -3.70 23.64 -14.48
N LEU A 75 -3.35 22.35 -14.63
CA LEU A 75 -2.21 21.90 -15.40
C LEU A 75 -2.31 22.33 -16.87
N LYS A 76 -1.36 23.16 -17.33
CA LYS A 76 -1.27 23.68 -18.71
C LYS A 76 -0.14 23.07 -19.51
N GLU A 77 0.94 22.66 -18.83
CA GLU A 77 2.12 22.06 -19.42
C GLU A 77 2.45 20.74 -18.73
N PRO A 78 3.14 19.80 -19.37
CA PRO A 78 3.58 18.56 -18.70
C PRO A 78 4.45 18.87 -17.50
N THR A 79 4.29 18.07 -16.43
CA THR A 79 5.14 18.16 -15.25
C THR A 79 6.53 17.60 -15.52
N ASP A 80 7.47 17.89 -14.63
CA ASP A 80 8.81 17.27 -14.56
C ASP A 80 8.87 16.04 -13.64
N TYR A 81 7.71 15.54 -13.20
CA TYR A 81 7.58 14.39 -12.30
C TYR A 81 6.41 13.48 -12.72
N THR A 82 6.42 12.28 -12.17
CA THR A 82 5.40 11.24 -12.28
C THR A 82 4.71 11.02 -10.92
N PHE A 83 3.85 10.01 -10.79
CA PHE A 83 3.24 9.64 -9.50
C PHE A 83 4.29 9.17 -8.48
N SER A 84 5.29 8.40 -8.91
CA SER A 84 6.41 8.00 -8.03
C SER A 84 7.25 9.20 -7.61
N GLY A 85 7.45 10.17 -8.50
CA GLY A 85 8.09 11.45 -8.18
C GLY A 85 7.31 12.24 -7.12
N LEU A 86 5.96 12.20 -7.14
CA LEU A 86 5.12 12.78 -6.09
C LEU A 86 5.31 12.06 -4.75
N LEU A 87 5.41 10.72 -4.75
CA LEU A 87 5.67 9.96 -3.52
C LEU A 87 7.05 10.32 -2.93
N TYR A 88 8.10 10.45 -3.75
CA TYR A 88 9.41 10.87 -3.25
C TYR A 88 9.36 12.27 -2.64
N GLN A 89 8.62 13.21 -3.24
CA GLN A 89 8.41 14.53 -2.65
C GLN A 89 7.62 14.46 -1.35
N LEU A 90 6.54 13.65 -1.29
CA LEU A 90 5.73 13.43 -0.11
C LEU A 90 6.57 12.86 1.05
N PHE A 91 7.45 11.92 0.76
CA PHE A 91 8.29 11.25 1.76
C PHE A 91 9.39 12.14 2.35
N ALA A 92 9.61 13.32 1.81
CA ALA A 92 10.47 14.32 2.42
C ALA A 92 9.84 15.01 3.66
N PHE A 93 8.53 14.83 3.90
CA PHE A 93 7.80 15.40 5.02
C PHE A 93 7.56 14.38 6.14
N GLU A 94 7.35 14.90 7.36
CA GLU A 94 6.89 14.05 8.47
C GLU A 94 5.44 13.55 8.22
N PRO A 95 5.11 12.33 8.63
CA PRO A 95 5.92 11.39 9.42
C PRO A 95 6.80 10.47 8.56
N PHE A 96 6.68 10.53 7.23
CA PHE A 96 7.37 9.62 6.31
C PHE A 96 8.89 9.75 6.40
N ARG A 97 9.37 10.98 6.51
CA ARG A 97 10.80 11.25 6.67
C ARG A 97 11.38 10.55 7.89
N SER A 98 10.72 10.61 9.03
CA SER A 98 11.15 9.91 10.25
C SER A 98 11.12 8.40 10.07
N ILE A 99 10.08 7.84 9.42
CA ILE A 99 10.01 6.40 9.12
C ILE A 99 11.21 5.96 8.27
N LEU A 100 11.61 6.75 7.27
CA LEU A 100 12.65 6.40 6.32
C LEU A 100 14.07 6.70 6.81
N SER A 101 14.27 7.73 7.65
CA SER A 101 15.58 8.24 8.04
C SER A 101 16.09 7.71 9.37
N THR A 102 15.36 6.82 10.05
CA THR A 102 15.73 6.37 11.38
C THR A 102 17.02 5.53 11.38
N PRO A 103 18.07 5.90 12.18
CA PRO A 103 19.36 5.20 12.20
C PRO A 103 19.25 3.75 12.68
N MET A 104 20.10 2.87 12.17
CA MET A 104 20.13 1.43 12.52
C MET A 104 20.67 1.14 13.95
N ASP A 105 21.15 2.15 14.68
CA ASP A 105 21.94 1.98 15.91
C ASP A 105 21.14 1.73 17.20
N THR A 106 19.81 1.67 17.20
CA THR A 106 19.00 1.64 18.41
C THR A 106 18.18 0.36 18.63
N GLY A 107 18.78 -0.82 18.51
CA GLY A 107 18.12 -2.08 18.90
C GLY A 107 17.17 -2.66 17.84
N VAL A 108 16.39 -3.66 18.25
CA VAL A 108 15.42 -4.34 17.38
C VAL A 108 14.33 -3.36 16.95
N ARG A 109 14.14 -3.19 15.64
CA ARG A 109 13.21 -2.26 15.03
C ARG A 109 12.15 -2.95 14.22
N ASP A 110 10.97 -2.36 14.25
CA ASP A 110 9.95 -2.64 13.26
C ASP A 110 10.29 -1.91 11.95
N LEU A 111 10.88 -2.62 11.01
CA LEU A 111 11.19 -2.11 9.66
C LEU A 111 9.99 -2.18 8.71
N ARG A 112 8.85 -2.75 9.15
CA ARG A 112 7.66 -2.90 8.29
C ARG A 112 7.17 -1.59 7.69
N PRO A 113 7.05 -0.46 8.44
CA PRO A 113 6.62 0.79 7.84
C PRO A 113 7.55 1.28 6.72
N THR A 114 8.88 1.20 6.91
CA THR A 114 9.86 1.56 5.88
C THR A 114 9.72 0.70 4.63
N ARG A 115 9.60 -0.61 4.82
CA ARG A 115 9.44 -1.58 3.72
C ARG A 115 8.11 -1.38 3.00
N ASN A 116 7.04 -1.09 3.72
CA ASN A 116 5.73 -0.80 3.15
C ASN A 116 5.75 0.46 2.27
N LEU A 117 6.41 1.53 2.70
CA LEU A 117 6.58 2.73 1.87
C LEU A 117 7.43 2.45 0.61
N ALA A 118 8.48 1.64 0.74
CA ALA A 118 9.28 1.20 -0.40
C ALA A 118 8.43 0.35 -1.38
N LEU A 119 7.62 -0.59 -0.87
CA LEU A 119 6.71 -1.38 -1.68
C LEU A 119 5.67 -0.50 -2.39
N LEU A 120 5.08 0.47 -1.70
CA LEU A 120 4.16 1.43 -2.33
C LEU A 120 4.82 2.14 -3.52
N THR A 121 6.06 2.60 -3.36
CA THR A 121 6.81 3.24 -4.45
C THR A 121 7.04 2.30 -5.62
N GLN A 122 7.41 1.05 -5.36
CA GLN A 122 7.59 0.02 -6.40
C GLN A 122 6.28 -0.26 -7.15
N LEU A 123 5.15 -0.35 -6.45
CA LEU A 123 3.84 -0.56 -7.05
C LEU A 123 3.45 0.60 -7.96
N VAL A 124 3.67 1.84 -7.53
CA VAL A 124 3.42 3.02 -8.35
C VAL A 124 4.34 3.06 -9.57
N GLY A 125 5.64 2.79 -9.40
CA GLY A 125 6.58 2.68 -10.51
C GLY A 125 6.20 1.59 -11.52
N LYS A 126 5.68 0.46 -11.04
CA LYS A 126 5.15 -0.61 -11.91
C LYS A 126 3.92 -0.15 -12.70
N PHE A 127 3.01 0.60 -12.07
CA PHE A 127 1.88 1.21 -12.77
C PHE A 127 2.34 2.15 -13.88
N GLU A 128 3.31 3.04 -13.59
CA GLU A 128 3.89 3.98 -14.56
C GLU A 128 4.50 3.24 -15.76
N TYR A 129 5.29 2.22 -15.50
CA TYR A 129 5.89 1.39 -16.54
C TYR A 129 4.83 0.73 -17.43
N LEU A 130 3.81 0.10 -16.83
CA LEU A 130 2.75 -0.59 -17.57
C LEU A 130 1.89 0.36 -18.41
N ASN A 131 1.66 1.58 -17.92
CA ASN A 131 0.85 2.59 -18.61
C ASN A 131 1.67 3.60 -19.41
N LYS A 132 3.00 3.45 -19.46
CA LYS A 132 3.95 4.36 -20.15
C LYS A 132 3.80 5.81 -19.70
N VAL A 133 3.59 6.01 -18.40
CA VAL A 133 3.49 7.35 -17.79
C VAL A 133 4.89 7.86 -17.49
N MET A 134 5.36 8.81 -18.30
CA MET A 134 6.68 9.44 -18.11
C MET A 134 6.58 10.78 -17.40
N VAL A 135 5.45 11.46 -17.53
CA VAL A 135 5.11 12.76 -16.91
C VAL A 135 3.60 12.85 -16.77
N LEU A 136 3.11 13.72 -15.90
CA LEU A 136 1.70 14.08 -15.86
C LEU A 136 1.45 15.19 -16.89
N SER A 137 0.44 15.02 -17.74
CA SER A 137 0.25 15.88 -18.89
C SER A 137 -1.19 16.39 -19.02
N PRO A 138 -1.40 17.64 -19.47
CA PRO A 138 -2.72 18.16 -19.78
C PRO A 138 -3.23 17.68 -21.14
N LYS A 139 -2.40 16.99 -21.94
CA LYS A 139 -2.81 16.50 -23.28
C LYS A 139 -4.00 15.57 -23.19
N GLN A 140 -4.87 15.66 -24.20
CA GLN A 140 -6.05 14.81 -24.27
C GLN A 140 -5.69 13.33 -24.45
N PHE A 141 -6.30 12.50 -23.64
CA PHE A 141 -6.16 11.04 -23.68
C PHE A 141 -7.56 10.41 -23.48
N LYS A 142 -8.12 9.82 -24.54
CA LYS A 142 -9.44 9.17 -24.50
C LYS A 142 -10.57 10.08 -23.94
N GLY A 143 -10.58 11.35 -24.32
CA GLY A 143 -11.63 12.29 -23.93
C GLY A 143 -11.42 13.03 -22.59
N LYS A 144 -10.41 12.67 -21.82
CA LYS A 144 -10.00 13.35 -20.56
C LYS A 144 -8.57 13.89 -20.71
N ARG A 145 -8.13 14.78 -19.81
CA ARG A 145 -6.69 15.07 -19.70
C ARG A 145 -5.96 13.80 -19.24
N GLN A 146 -4.74 13.60 -19.72
CA GLN A 146 -3.95 12.42 -19.37
C GLN A 146 -3.71 12.31 -17.85
N VAL A 147 -3.47 13.43 -17.17
CA VAL A 147 -3.32 13.47 -15.71
C VAL A 147 -4.54 12.92 -14.99
N ASP A 148 -5.75 13.29 -15.41
CA ASP A 148 -7.02 12.83 -14.80
C ASP A 148 -7.28 11.35 -15.13
N ALA A 149 -7.11 10.97 -16.40
CA ALA A 149 -7.29 9.60 -16.84
C ALA A 149 -6.29 8.63 -16.16
N MET A 150 -5.06 9.07 -15.88
CA MET A 150 -4.06 8.22 -15.24
C MET A 150 -4.24 8.18 -13.72
N SER A 151 -4.67 9.26 -13.05
CA SER A 151 -5.04 9.22 -11.63
C SER A 151 -6.25 8.29 -11.41
N GLU A 152 -7.29 8.39 -12.25
CA GLU A 152 -8.43 7.47 -12.23
C GLU A 152 -8.00 6.00 -12.40
N ARG A 153 -7.12 5.71 -13.37
CA ARG A 153 -6.62 4.34 -13.59
C ARG A 153 -5.75 3.84 -12.44
N LEU A 154 -4.95 4.72 -11.83
CA LEU A 154 -4.13 4.37 -10.68
C LEU A 154 -5.00 3.97 -9.48
N PHE A 155 -5.97 4.81 -9.12
CA PHE A 155 -6.80 4.59 -7.94
C PHE A 155 -7.91 3.57 -8.19
N ASN A 156 -8.73 3.74 -9.23
CA ASN A 156 -9.94 2.93 -9.43
C ASN A 156 -9.70 1.59 -10.12
N LEU A 157 -8.57 1.41 -10.80
CA LEU A 157 -8.26 0.14 -11.46
C LEU A 157 -7.08 -0.56 -10.79
N TYR A 158 -5.91 0.08 -10.77
CA TYR A 158 -4.68 -0.59 -10.36
C TYR A 158 -4.65 -0.88 -8.86
N PHE A 159 -4.86 0.14 -8.02
CA PHE A 159 -4.89 -0.06 -6.57
C PHE A 159 -6.09 -0.90 -6.13
N ARG A 160 -7.25 -0.76 -6.79
CA ARG A 160 -8.39 -1.63 -6.50
C ARG A 160 -8.08 -3.10 -6.75
N LEU A 161 -7.50 -3.44 -7.90
CA LEU A 161 -7.12 -4.84 -8.19
C LEU A 161 -6.12 -5.39 -7.18
N LEU A 162 -5.16 -4.56 -6.74
CA LEU A 162 -4.20 -4.96 -5.72
C LEU A 162 -4.83 -5.10 -4.33
N TRP A 163 -5.81 -4.26 -4.02
CA TRP A 163 -6.57 -4.31 -2.79
C TRP A 163 -7.49 -5.53 -2.75
N ASP A 164 -8.23 -5.81 -3.83
CA ASP A 164 -9.09 -7.00 -4.00
C ASP A 164 -8.24 -8.28 -3.96
N GLY A 165 -7.06 -8.29 -4.58
CA GLY A 165 -6.15 -9.43 -4.63
C GLY A 165 -5.41 -9.70 -3.31
N GLY A 166 -5.44 -8.76 -2.36
CA GLY A 166 -4.82 -8.90 -1.04
C GLY A 166 -3.30 -8.97 -1.11
N ILE A 167 -2.63 -7.82 -1.24
CA ILE A 167 -1.16 -7.79 -1.10
C ILE A 167 -0.81 -8.02 0.37
N GLY A 168 0.06 -9.00 0.62
CA GLY A 168 0.76 -9.19 1.88
C GLY A 168 1.64 -7.97 2.20
N GLU A 169 1.92 -7.75 3.47
CA GLU A 169 3.01 -6.85 3.86
C GLU A 169 4.31 -7.41 3.27
N TYR A 170 5.26 -6.50 3.01
CA TYR A 170 6.57 -6.93 2.57
C TYR A 170 7.16 -7.89 3.62
N GLU A 171 7.30 -9.15 3.27
CA GLU A 171 8.03 -10.16 4.01
C GLU A 171 9.37 -10.33 3.29
N ASP A 172 10.46 -10.02 3.97
CA ASP A 172 11.80 -10.26 3.45
C ASP A 172 12.17 -11.70 3.76
N ASP A 173 12.07 -12.56 2.79
CA ASP A 173 12.42 -13.98 2.91
C ASP A 173 13.91 -14.18 3.26
N SER A 174 14.76 -13.16 3.09
CA SER A 174 16.19 -13.22 3.37
C SER A 174 16.55 -12.94 4.84
N GLU A 175 15.65 -12.34 5.63
CA GLU A 175 15.86 -11.98 7.04
C GLU A 175 14.80 -12.59 7.97
N TYR A 176 14.65 -13.91 7.94
CA TYR A 176 13.68 -14.61 8.81
C TYR A 176 13.95 -14.51 10.31
N ALA A 177 15.16 -14.18 10.71
CA ALA A 177 15.51 -13.94 12.10
C ALA A 177 16.64 -12.91 12.21
N PRO A 178 16.34 -11.61 12.21
CA PRO A 178 17.33 -10.60 12.56
C PRO A 178 17.89 -10.91 13.95
N SER A 179 19.18 -10.65 14.15
CA SER A 179 19.85 -10.91 15.43
C SER A 179 19.09 -10.25 16.58
N GLY A 180 18.76 -11.02 17.61
CA GLY A 180 17.99 -10.57 18.77
C GLY A 180 16.46 -10.68 18.64
N CYS A 181 15.96 -11.24 17.56
CA CYS A 181 14.52 -11.50 17.37
C CYS A 181 14.18 -12.98 17.51
N VAL A 182 12.97 -13.27 17.98
CA VAL A 182 12.34 -14.60 17.94
C VAL A 182 11.28 -14.59 16.83
N SER A 183 11.46 -15.44 15.83
CA SER A 183 10.53 -15.56 14.73
C SER A 183 9.37 -16.47 15.09
N PHE A 184 8.14 -16.01 14.85
CA PHE A 184 6.94 -16.83 14.96
C PHE A 184 6.49 -17.21 13.54
N MET A 185 6.39 -18.50 13.27
CA MET A 185 6.00 -19.00 11.96
C MET A 185 5.27 -20.34 12.04
N THR A 186 4.54 -20.67 11.00
CA THR A 186 3.93 -22.00 10.88
C THR A 186 4.97 -23.03 10.43
N ILE A 187 4.68 -24.32 10.65
CA ILE A 187 5.52 -25.44 10.17
C ILE A 187 5.72 -25.36 8.64
N HIS A 188 4.70 -24.89 7.90
CA HIS A 188 4.79 -24.73 6.45
C HIS A 188 5.74 -23.61 6.04
N GLN A 189 5.75 -22.51 6.77
CA GLN A 189 6.66 -21.37 6.53
C GLN A 189 8.10 -21.72 6.91
N SER A 190 8.30 -22.57 7.92
CA SER A 190 9.64 -23.00 8.35
C SER A 190 10.26 -24.10 7.46
N LYS A 191 9.52 -24.61 6.49
CA LYS A 191 10.00 -25.70 5.62
C LYS A 191 11.24 -25.27 4.83
N GLY A 192 12.34 -25.98 5.02
CA GLY A 192 13.63 -25.68 4.39
C GLY A 192 14.52 -24.71 5.15
N MET A 193 14.11 -24.26 6.35
CA MET A 193 14.92 -23.40 7.21
C MET A 193 15.56 -24.19 8.36
N GLU A 194 16.70 -23.72 8.83
CA GLU A 194 17.42 -24.27 9.97
C GLU A 194 17.50 -23.24 11.09
N PHE A 195 17.10 -23.63 12.30
CA PHE A 195 17.16 -22.78 13.47
C PHE A 195 17.94 -23.45 14.59
N PRO A 196 18.83 -22.73 15.31
CA PRO A 196 19.58 -23.29 16.45
C PRO A 196 18.67 -23.75 17.59
N ILE A 197 17.55 -23.08 17.78
CA ILE A 197 16.54 -23.38 18.82
C ILE A 197 15.16 -23.27 18.18
N VAL A 198 14.34 -24.30 18.34
CA VAL A 198 12.94 -24.34 17.90
C VAL A 198 12.05 -24.57 19.11
N ILE A 199 11.10 -23.67 19.34
CA ILE A 199 10.07 -23.81 20.36
C ILE A 199 8.76 -24.13 19.64
N THR A 200 8.18 -25.28 19.90
CA THR A 200 6.92 -25.68 19.31
C THR A 200 5.80 -25.61 20.34
N ASP A 201 4.71 -24.94 19.98
CA ASP A 201 3.49 -24.94 20.78
C ASP A 201 2.56 -26.07 20.30
N SER A 202 1.78 -26.64 21.26
CA SER A 202 0.66 -27.57 20.98
C SER A 202 0.99 -28.90 20.29
N LEU A 203 2.18 -29.48 20.55
CA LEU A 203 2.46 -30.88 20.13
C LEU A 203 1.60 -31.94 20.86
N SER A 204 0.77 -31.53 21.83
CA SER A 204 -0.11 -32.45 22.62
C SER A 204 -1.39 -32.85 21.91
N SER A 205 -1.76 -32.26 20.81
CA SER A 205 -2.86 -32.72 19.99
C SER A 205 -2.40 -33.87 19.11
N VAL A 206 -2.66 -35.11 19.57
CA VAL A 206 -2.53 -36.27 18.68
C VAL A 206 -3.39 -36.02 17.45
N PRO A 207 -2.81 -36.06 16.22
CA PRO A 207 -3.63 -35.95 15.02
C PRO A 207 -4.75 -36.97 15.12
N ARG A 208 -6.03 -36.53 15.15
CA ARG A 208 -7.12 -37.44 14.97
C ARG A 208 -6.88 -38.18 13.69
N LYS A 209 -6.69 -39.53 13.75
CA LYS A 209 -6.74 -40.37 12.58
C LYS A 209 -8.02 -40.02 11.85
N GLN A 210 -7.95 -39.34 10.74
CA GLN A 210 -9.02 -39.37 9.77
C GLN A 210 -9.08 -40.82 9.32
N GLU A 211 -10.05 -41.57 9.86
CA GLU A 211 -10.37 -42.89 9.33
C GLU A 211 -10.76 -42.64 7.88
N ASP A 212 -9.94 -43.12 6.98
CA ASP A 212 -10.21 -43.11 5.53
C ASP A 212 -11.43 -44.00 5.32
N LYS A 213 -12.63 -43.43 5.38
CA LYS A 213 -13.88 -44.11 5.03
C LYS A 213 -13.85 -44.84 3.70
N LEU A 214 -12.96 -44.36 2.78
CA LEU A 214 -12.73 -44.99 1.48
C LEU A 214 -12.06 -46.36 1.53
N LEU A 215 -11.31 -46.67 2.60
CA LEU A 215 -10.67 -47.99 2.73
C LEU A 215 -11.56 -49.02 3.42
N THR A 216 -12.51 -48.61 4.24
CA THR A 216 -13.46 -49.50 4.91
C THR A 216 -14.52 -50.02 3.93
N ASP A 217 -14.98 -49.18 2.98
CA ASP A 217 -16.00 -49.57 2.00
C ASP A 217 -15.45 -50.51 0.89
N ILE A 218 -14.12 -50.60 0.74
CA ILE A 218 -13.51 -51.54 -0.22
C ILE A 218 -13.23 -52.90 0.36
N LEU A 219 -13.19 -53.03 1.69
CA LEU A 219 -12.92 -54.31 2.39
C LEU A 219 -14.18 -55.07 2.80
N GLU A 220 -15.37 -54.45 2.72
CA GLU A 220 -16.67 -55.07 3.01
C GLU A 220 -17.49 -55.39 1.75
N SER A 221 -16.94 -55.23 0.53
CA SER A 221 -17.52 -55.63 -0.76
C SER A 221 -16.78 -56.84 -1.32
#